data_1dc52e7743d37163728170f00c4a5869
#
_entry.id   1dc52e7743d37163728170f00c4a5869
#
_cell.length_a   1.000
_cell.length_b   1.000
_cell.length_c   1.000
_cell.angle_alpha   90.00
_cell.angle_beta   90.00
_cell.angle_gamma   90.00
#
_symmetry.space_group_name_H-M   'P 1'
#
loop_
_entity.id
_entity.type
_entity.pdbx_description
1 polymer ?
#
loop_
_entity_poly.entity_id
_entity_poly.type
_entity_poly.pdbx_seq_one_letter_code
_entity_poly.pdbx_strand_id
1 'polypeptide(L)'
;ADLMIDLEGLGTGPDTTILTIAAQSFDPLGNGYNERFYYARIDLESQEARSIQQDTIDWWATQPAAARDEAFNEADRIPLDQALDELGKIIWQSKRIWAQGPTYDMNILEHAYKSYSKPLPWMFYVVRDSRTVFGLWPELPKPPTSHHALEDCRRQIDMLQLTLRHLNVKELS
;
A
#
# COMPACT_ATOMS: atom_id res chain seq x y z
N ALA A 1 1.01 -3.27 16.92
CA ALA A 1 0.80 -2.14 16.00
C ALA A 1 0.01 -2.58 14.77
N ASP A 2 -0.58 -1.64 14.10
CA ASP A 2 -1.23 -1.81 12.80
C ASP A 2 -0.24 -1.49 11.67
N LEU A 3 -0.61 -1.83 10.44
CA LEU A 3 0.20 -1.59 9.26
C LEU A 3 -0.66 -0.94 8.17
N MET A 4 -0.19 0.15 7.58
CA MET A 4 -0.75 0.73 6.36
C MET A 4 0.05 0.26 5.17
N ILE A 5 -0.62 -0.20 4.11
CA ILE A 5 0.01 -0.68 2.87
C ILE A 5 -0.47 0.18 1.70
N ASP A 6 0.44 0.46 0.78
CA ASP A 6 0.16 1.14 -0.48
C ASP A 6 1.06 0.58 -1.58
N LEU A 7 0.51 0.38 -2.77
CA LEU A 7 1.22 -0.09 -3.94
C LEU A 7 1.07 0.89 -5.10
N GLU A 8 2.10 0.96 -5.93
CA GLU A 8 2.00 1.55 -7.26
C GLU A 8 2.22 0.46 -8.32
N GLY A 9 1.44 0.48 -9.37
CA GLY A 9 1.46 -0.56 -10.40
C GLY A 9 1.17 -0.05 -11.80
N LEU A 10 1.23 -0.97 -12.77
CA LEU A 10 0.99 -0.70 -14.18
C LEU A 10 -0.38 -1.20 -14.65
N GLY A 11 -1.32 -1.33 -13.76
CA GLY A 11 -2.69 -1.74 -14.04
C GLY A 11 -3.56 -1.73 -12.81
N THR A 12 -4.83 -2.07 -12.96
CA THR A 12 -5.84 -2.10 -11.89
C THR A 12 -6.27 -3.51 -11.51
N GLY A 13 -5.89 -4.51 -12.29
CA GLY A 13 -6.20 -5.91 -12.01
C GLY A 13 -5.25 -6.54 -10.98
N PRO A 14 -5.64 -7.66 -10.37
CA PRO A 14 -4.83 -8.32 -9.34
C PRO A 14 -3.51 -8.89 -9.87
N ASP A 15 -3.43 -9.19 -11.16
CA ASP A 15 -2.24 -9.72 -11.84
C ASP A 15 -1.29 -8.63 -12.36
N THR A 16 -1.52 -7.37 -12.00
CA THR A 16 -0.74 -6.25 -12.53
C THR A 16 0.74 -6.31 -12.12
N THR A 17 1.59 -5.77 -12.99
CA THR A 17 2.99 -5.51 -12.66
C THR A 17 3.07 -4.45 -11.56
N ILE A 18 3.87 -4.73 -10.53
CA ILE A 18 4.06 -3.87 -9.37
C ILE A 18 5.31 -3.00 -9.57
N LEU A 19 5.16 -1.69 -9.43
CA LEU A 19 6.28 -0.74 -9.48
C LEU A 19 6.95 -0.57 -8.12
N THR A 20 6.15 -0.29 -7.10
CA THR A 20 6.63 -0.05 -5.73
C THR A 20 5.68 -0.65 -4.71
N ILE A 21 6.23 -1.05 -3.57
CA ILE A 21 5.49 -1.54 -2.40
C ILE A 21 5.93 -0.73 -1.19
N ALA A 22 4.97 -0.21 -0.44
CA ALA A 22 5.22 0.45 0.84
C ALA A 22 4.35 -0.11 1.95
N ALA A 23 4.89 -0.12 3.15
CA ALA A 23 4.17 -0.42 4.38
C ALA A 23 4.73 0.42 5.52
N GLN A 24 3.86 0.94 6.37
CA GLN A 24 4.23 1.78 7.51
C GLN A 24 3.46 1.33 8.75
N SER A 25 4.21 1.01 9.80
CA SER A 25 3.64 0.63 11.10
C SER A 25 3.17 1.87 11.88
N PHE A 26 2.03 1.74 12.57
CA PHE A 26 1.43 2.84 13.32
C PHE A 26 0.45 2.34 14.39
N ASP A 27 0.05 3.25 15.28
CA ASP A 27 -1.08 3.07 16.19
C ASP A 27 -2.26 3.89 15.65
N PRO A 28 -3.40 3.27 15.28
CA PRO A 28 -4.53 4.01 14.72
C PRO A 28 -5.16 5.02 15.69
N LEU A 29 -5.03 4.80 17.00
CA LEU A 29 -5.52 5.72 18.04
C LEU A 29 -4.42 6.64 18.58
N GLY A 30 -3.21 6.52 18.04
CA GLY A 30 -2.06 7.35 18.39
C GLY A 30 -1.95 8.61 17.54
N ASN A 31 -0.73 9.11 17.44
CA ASN A 31 -0.38 10.28 16.64
C ASN A 31 0.93 10.02 15.90
N GLY A 32 0.90 10.12 14.57
CA GLY A 32 2.05 9.79 13.72
C GLY A 32 2.23 8.29 13.53
N TYR A 33 3.43 7.87 13.18
CA TYR A 33 3.76 6.49 12.84
C TYR A 33 5.03 6.02 13.55
N ASN A 34 5.22 4.69 13.57
CA ASN A 34 6.35 4.04 14.22
C ASN A 34 7.59 4.04 13.30
N GLU A 35 8.73 3.66 13.86
CA GLU A 35 9.98 3.55 13.09
C GLU A 35 9.98 2.40 12.08
N ARG A 36 9.14 1.39 12.28
CA ARG A 36 9.10 0.21 11.42
C ARG A 36 8.32 0.49 10.14
N PHE A 37 9.00 0.39 9.03
CA PHE A 37 8.42 0.56 7.70
C PHE A 37 9.09 -0.37 6.68
N TYR A 38 8.46 -0.50 5.52
CA TYR A 38 9.01 -1.17 4.34
C TYR A 38 8.80 -0.29 3.13
N TYR A 39 9.79 -0.22 2.26
CA TYR A 39 9.69 0.40 0.95
C TYR A 39 10.61 -0.31 -0.03
N ALA A 40 10.07 -0.71 -1.18
CA ALA A 40 10.86 -1.33 -2.24
C ALA A 40 10.36 -0.92 -3.62
N ARG A 41 11.30 -0.68 -4.52
CA ARG A 41 11.08 -0.66 -5.96
C ARG A 41 11.27 -2.08 -6.48
N ILE A 42 10.33 -2.54 -7.29
CA ILE A 42 10.28 -3.94 -7.73
C ILE A 42 10.87 -4.05 -9.13
N ASP A 43 11.75 -5.02 -9.34
CA ASP A 43 12.32 -5.32 -10.63
C ASP A 43 11.22 -5.77 -11.61
N LEU A 44 11.10 -5.07 -12.72
CA LEU A 44 10.07 -5.36 -13.72
C LEU A 44 10.36 -6.67 -14.47
N GLU A 45 11.61 -7.00 -14.70
CA GLU A 45 12.02 -8.24 -15.36
C GLU A 45 11.63 -9.48 -14.54
N SER A 46 11.57 -9.36 -13.21
CA SER A 46 11.10 -10.44 -12.33
C SER A 46 9.59 -10.71 -12.46
N GLN A 47 8.86 -9.90 -13.21
CA GLN A 47 7.41 -9.90 -13.30
C GLN A 47 6.88 -10.13 -14.73
N GLU A 48 7.62 -10.81 -15.58
CA GLU A 48 7.25 -11.01 -16.99
C GLU A 48 5.85 -11.63 -17.18
N ALA A 49 5.43 -12.51 -16.27
CA ALA A 49 4.11 -13.14 -16.30
C ALA A 49 2.97 -12.24 -15.83
N ARG A 50 3.28 -11.05 -15.30
CA ARG A 50 2.26 -10.12 -14.80
C ARG A 50 1.82 -9.15 -15.88
N SER A 51 0.58 -8.64 -15.76
CA SER A 51 -0.03 -7.80 -16.78
C SER A 51 0.39 -6.34 -16.70
N ILE A 52 0.30 -5.66 -17.84
CA ILE A 52 0.47 -4.22 -17.99
C ILE A 52 -0.73 -3.68 -18.77
N GLN A 53 -1.37 -2.63 -18.27
CA GLN A 53 -2.48 -1.96 -18.92
C GLN A 53 -2.03 -0.65 -19.56
N GLN A 54 -2.31 -0.47 -20.84
CA GLN A 54 -1.92 0.74 -21.58
C GLN A 54 -2.55 2.01 -20.97
N ASP A 55 -3.80 1.93 -20.53
CA ASP A 55 -4.50 3.05 -19.89
C ASP A 55 -3.76 3.53 -18.64
N THR A 56 -3.16 2.63 -17.87
CA THR A 56 -2.38 2.98 -16.68
C THR A 56 -1.04 3.60 -17.06
N ILE A 57 -0.38 3.13 -18.11
CA ILE A 57 0.82 3.77 -18.65
C ILE A 57 0.50 5.20 -19.09
N ASP A 58 -0.59 5.39 -19.82
CA ASP A 58 -1.05 6.71 -20.27
C ASP A 58 -1.37 7.63 -19.10
N TRP A 59 -1.98 7.10 -18.05
CA TRP A 59 -2.24 7.83 -16.83
C TRP A 59 -0.95 8.27 -16.13
N TRP A 60 0.07 7.39 -16.02
CA TRP A 60 1.38 7.75 -15.47
C TRP A 60 2.03 8.90 -16.24
N ALA A 61 1.87 8.91 -17.56
CA ALA A 61 2.42 9.99 -18.40
C ALA A 61 1.84 11.35 -18.07
N THR A 62 0.65 11.42 -17.46
CA THR A 62 -0.01 12.66 -17.04
C THR A 62 0.36 13.12 -15.62
N GLN A 63 1.07 12.28 -14.86
CA GLN A 63 1.44 12.60 -13.48
C GLN A 63 2.64 13.56 -13.39
N PRO A 64 2.83 14.26 -12.25
CA PRO A 64 4.01 15.11 -12.05
C PRO A 64 5.32 14.34 -12.24
N ALA A 65 6.35 15.02 -12.71
CA ALA A 65 7.66 14.41 -12.98
C ALA A 65 8.24 13.71 -11.74
N ALA A 66 8.10 14.30 -10.55
CA ALA A 66 8.58 13.69 -9.31
C ALA A 66 7.94 12.33 -9.01
N ALA A 67 6.62 12.21 -9.26
CA ALA A 67 5.91 10.94 -9.08
C ALA A 67 6.38 9.87 -10.08
N ARG A 68 6.54 10.26 -11.34
CA ARG A 68 7.04 9.35 -12.39
C ARG A 68 8.49 8.93 -12.13
N ASP A 69 9.35 9.87 -11.77
CA ASP A 69 10.75 9.61 -11.48
C ASP A 69 10.90 8.62 -10.34
N GLU A 70 10.10 8.74 -9.29
CA GLU A 70 10.12 7.79 -8.17
C GLU A 70 9.59 6.40 -8.58
N ALA A 71 8.45 6.34 -9.24
CA ALA A 71 7.82 5.08 -9.61
C ALA A 71 8.63 4.28 -10.64
N PHE A 72 9.29 4.97 -11.58
CA PHE A 72 10.05 4.36 -12.67
C PHE A 72 11.58 4.44 -12.49
N ASN A 73 12.07 4.92 -11.35
CA ASN A 73 13.50 4.92 -11.07
C ASN A 73 14.06 3.49 -11.13
N GLU A 74 15.11 3.30 -11.88
CA GLU A 74 15.74 1.99 -12.07
C GLU A 74 16.68 1.58 -10.93
N ALA A 75 17.04 2.53 -10.05
CA ALA A 75 17.96 2.26 -8.95
C ALA A 75 17.33 1.38 -7.87
N ASP A 76 18.14 0.45 -7.34
CA ASP A 76 17.80 -0.36 -6.17
C ASP A 76 16.53 -1.21 -6.31
N ARG A 77 16.16 -1.60 -7.51
CA ARG A 77 15.05 -2.53 -7.74
C ARG A 77 15.43 -3.94 -7.30
N ILE A 78 14.48 -4.61 -6.63
CA ILE A 78 14.66 -5.98 -6.16
C ILE A 78 13.62 -6.91 -6.80
N PRO A 79 13.91 -8.22 -6.93
CA PRO A 79 12.93 -9.17 -7.43
C PRO A 79 11.66 -9.20 -6.57
N LEU A 80 10.51 -9.39 -7.21
CA LEU A 80 9.22 -9.46 -6.51
C LEU A 80 9.20 -10.54 -5.43
N ASP A 81 9.75 -11.71 -5.72
CA ASP A 81 9.90 -12.82 -4.79
C ASP A 81 10.56 -12.39 -3.47
N GLN A 82 11.71 -11.71 -3.56
CA GLN A 82 12.43 -11.18 -2.40
C GLN A 82 11.59 -10.14 -1.65
N ALA A 83 10.94 -9.22 -2.37
CA ALA A 83 10.13 -8.18 -1.76
C ALA A 83 8.96 -8.77 -0.96
N LEU A 84 8.32 -9.82 -1.47
CA LEU A 84 7.23 -10.51 -0.77
C LEU A 84 7.70 -11.17 0.53
N ASP A 85 8.88 -11.78 0.54
CA ASP A 85 9.46 -12.36 1.75
C ASP A 85 9.77 -11.30 2.81
N GLU A 86 10.34 -10.19 2.40
CA GLU A 86 10.67 -9.06 3.29
C GLU A 86 9.40 -8.42 3.86
N LEU A 87 8.43 -8.12 3.00
CA LEU A 87 7.13 -7.54 3.38
C LEU A 87 6.37 -8.46 4.33
N GLY A 88 6.41 -9.77 4.08
CA GLY A 88 5.72 -10.78 4.89
C GLY A 88 6.13 -10.75 6.35
N LYS A 89 7.40 -10.44 6.65
CA LYS A 89 7.90 -10.34 8.03
C LYS A 89 7.25 -9.20 8.81
N ILE A 90 6.97 -8.07 8.14
CA ILE A 90 6.31 -6.92 8.76
C ILE A 90 4.81 -7.20 8.91
N ILE A 91 4.19 -7.75 7.88
CA ILE A 91 2.76 -8.09 7.90
C ILE A 91 2.44 -9.05 9.04
N TRP A 92 3.22 -10.12 9.18
CA TRP A 92 3.00 -11.15 10.20
C TRP A 92 3.01 -10.62 11.64
N GLN A 93 3.74 -9.54 11.88
CA GLN A 93 3.83 -8.91 13.20
C GLN A 93 2.74 -7.88 13.46
N SER A 94 1.84 -7.65 12.50
CA SER A 94 0.86 -6.57 12.56
C SER A 94 -0.51 -7.10 12.99
N LYS A 95 -1.23 -6.32 13.79
CA LYS A 95 -2.54 -6.69 14.31
C LYS A 95 -3.64 -6.51 13.26
N ARG A 96 -3.61 -5.41 12.53
CA ARG A 96 -4.56 -5.10 11.45
C ARG A 96 -3.77 -4.54 10.27
N ILE A 97 -4.28 -4.78 9.08
CA ILE A 97 -3.68 -4.29 7.84
C ILE A 97 -4.66 -3.36 7.15
N TRP A 98 -4.24 -2.15 6.93
CA TRP A 98 -5.04 -1.10 6.33
C TRP A 98 -4.56 -0.82 4.91
N ALA A 99 -5.51 -0.57 4.01
CA ALA A 99 -5.25 -0.01 2.69
C ALA A 99 -6.41 0.91 2.31
N GLN A 100 -6.14 1.89 1.47
CA GLN A 100 -7.18 2.76 0.95
C GLN A 100 -7.83 2.11 -0.29
N GLY A 101 -8.82 1.25 -0.04
CA GLY A 101 -9.40 0.37 -1.05
C GLY A 101 -8.61 -0.94 -1.17
N PRO A 102 -8.68 -1.83 -0.17
CA PRO A 102 -7.88 -3.07 -0.14
C PRO A 102 -8.19 -4.04 -1.26
N THR A 103 -9.31 -3.86 -1.97
CA THR A 103 -9.60 -4.62 -3.19
C THR A 103 -8.61 -4.35 -4.32
N TYR A 104 -7.83 -3.27 -4.24
CA TYR A 104 -6.68 -3.03 -5.11
C TYR A 104 -5.41 -3.62 -4.49
N ASP A 105 -4.88 -3.01 -3.45
CA ASP A 105 -3.57 -3.36 -2.88
C ASP A 105 -3.51 -4.81 -2.39
N MET A 106 -4.49 -5.24 -1.62
CA MET A 106 -4.47 -6.57 -1.02
C MET A 106 -4.75 -7.67 -2.03
N ASN A 107 -5.60 -7.42 -3.05
CA ASN A 107 -5.84 -8.38 -4.12
C ASN A 107 -4.60 -8.57 -5.00
N ILE A 108 -3.87 -7.50 -5.28
CA ILE A 108 -2.60 -7.57 -6.01
C ILE A 108 -1.56 -8.37 -5.22
N LEU A 109 -1.40 -8.09 -3.93
CA LEU A 109 -0.48 -8.83 -3.07
C LEU A 109 -0.87 -10.29 -2.95
N GLU A 110 -2.15 -10.60 -2.75
CA GLU A 110 -2.62 -11.98 -2.68
C GLU A 110 -2.29 -12.76 -3.95
N HIS A 111 -2.58 -12.18 -5.09
CA HIS A 111 -2.24 -12.78 -6.39
C HIS A 111 -0.72 -13.00 -6.51
N ALA A 112 0.09 -12.03 -6.10
CA ALA A 112 1.54 -12.12 -6.15
C ALA A 112 2.07 -13.26 -5.24
N TYR A 113 1.63 -13.34 -3.99
CA TYR A 113 2.02 -14.43 -3.08
C TYR A 113 1.64 -15.79 -3.64
N LYS A 114 0.41 -15.95 -4.14
CA LYS A 114 -0.06 -17.21 -4.73
C LYS A 114 0.72 -17.60 -5.99
N SER A 115 1.14 -16.64 -6.81
CA SER A 115 1.92 -16.91 -8.01
C SER A 115 3.29 -17.53 -7.72
N TYR A 116 3.85 -17.29 -6.53
CA TYR A 116 5.08 -17.90 -6.05
C TYR A 116 4.85 -19.08 -5.10
N SER A 117 3.61 -19.55 -4.99
CA SER A 117 3.22 -20.62 -4.03
C SER A 117 3.63 -20.30 -2.59
N LYS A 118 3.65 -19.02 -2.23
CA LYS A 118 3.94 -18.55 -0.87
C LYS A 118 2.64 -18.47 -0.07
N PRO A 119 2.66 -18.88 1.21
CA PRO A 119 1.51 -18.67 2.10
C PRO A 119 1.28 -17.18 2.32
N LEU A 120 0.02 -16.79 2.46
CA LEU A 120 -0.33 -15.41 2.79
C LEU A 120 0.14 -15.09 4.22
N PRO A 121 0.86 -13.98 4.42
CA PRO A 121 1.31 -13.60 5.76
C PRO A 121 0.25 -12.90 6.61
N TRP A 122 -1.02 -12.95 6.21
CA TRP A 122 -2.15 -12.40 6.95
C TRP A 122 -3.36 -13.31 6.87
N MET A 123 -4.27 -13.14 7.82
CA MET A 123 -5.60 -13.74 7.81
C MET A 123 -6.61 -12.79 7.17
N PHE A 124 -7.58 -13.30 6.42
CA PHE A 124 -8.54 -12.48 5.67
C PHE A 124 -9.28 -11.46 6.55
N TYR A 125 -9.51 -11.78 7.82
CA TYR A 125 -10.28 -10.96 8.75
C TYR A 125 -9.51 -9.78 9.38
N VAL A 126 -8.21 -9.67 9.16
CA VAL A 126 -7.40 -8.55 9.71
C VAL A 126 -7.33 -7.36 8.78
N VAL A 127 -7.79 -7.49 7.54
CA VAL A 127 -7.76 -6.43 6.53
C VAL A 127 -8.83 -5.38 6.84
N ARG A 128 -8.47 -4.11 6.71
CA ARG A 128 -9.32 -2.94 6.95
C ARG A 128 -9.25 -1.98 5.77
N ASP A 129 -10.37 -1.32 5.49
CA ASP A 129 -10.47 -0.29 4.45
C ASP A 129 -10.48 1.11 5.08
N SER A 130 -9.39 1.87 4.89
CA SER A 130 -9.32 3.23 5.39
C SER A 130 -10.29 4.17 4.66
N ARG A 131 -10.60 3.91 3.39
CA ARG A 131 -11.55 4.72 2.62
C ARG A 131 -12.95 4.69 3.24
N THR A 132 -13.39 3.56 3.76
CA THR A 132 -14.66 3.43 4.48
C THR A 132 -14.68 4.34 5.70
N VAL A 133 -13.60 4.38 6.47
CA VAL A 133 -13.48 5.27 7.64
C VAL A 133 -13.49 6.74 7.21
N PHE A 134 -12.74 7.11 6.18
CA PHE A 134 -12.75 8.48 5.64
C PHE A 134 -14.13 8.94 5.22
N GLY A 135 -14.94 8.05 4.65
CA GLY A 135 -16.31 8.32 4.25
C GLY A 135 -17.26 8.67 5.41
N LEU A 136 -16.89 8.35 6.65
CA LEU A 136 -17.67 8.72 7.85
C LEU A 136 -17.48 10.19 8.24
N TRP A 137 -16.52 10.87 7.64
CA TRP A 137 -16.29 12.31 7.83
C TRP A 137 -16.10 12.99 6.47
N PRO A 138 -17.18 13.40 5.79
CA PRO A 138 -17.12 13.98 4.44
C PRO A 138 -16.25 15.23 4.35
N GLU A 139 -16.11 16.00 5.43
CA GLU A 139 -15.32 17.22 5.50
C GLU A 139 -13.85 16.98 5.87
N LEU A 140 -13.42 15.72 5.98
CA LEU A 140 -12.03 15.38 6.24
C LEU A 140 -11.09 16.10 5.27
N PRO A 141 -10.09 16.85 5.76
CA PRO A 141 -9.06 17.41 4.90
C PRO A 141 -8.30 16.29 4.16
N LYS A 142 -8.25 16.36 2.84
CA LYS A 142 -7.61 15.34 1.99
C LYS A 142 -6.46 15.97 1.22
N PRO A 143 -5.23 15.95 1.78
CA PRO A 143 -4.05 16.39 1.05
C PRO A 143 -3.91 15.59 -0.26
N PRO A 144 -3.36 16.19 -1.32
CA PRO A 144 -3.16 15.49 -2.58
C PRO A 144 -2.23 14.28 -2.38
N THR A 145 -2.49 13.20 -3.12
CA THR A 145 -1.57 12.07 -3.19
C THR A 145 -0.29 12.48 -3.90
N SER A 146 0.86 11.95 -3.44
CA SER A 146 2.15 12.16 -4.11
C SER A 146 2.48 11.07 -5.13
N HIS A 147 1.73 9.96 -5.12
CA HIS A 147 2.05 8.73 -5.86
C HIS A 147 3.44 8.17 -5.53
N HIS A 148 4.00 8.56 -4.39
CA HIS A 148 5.10 7.88 -3.71
C HIS A 148 4.49 6.97 -2.65
N ALA A 149 4.60 5.65 -2.82
CA ALA A 149 3.84 4.70 -2.02
C ALA A 149 4.05 4.88 -0.50
N LEU A 150 5.28 5.15 -0.05
CA LEU A 150 5.54 5.34 1.38
C LEU A 150 4.97 6.68 1.91
N GLU A 151 5.10 7.75 1.15
CA GLU A 151 4.51 9.05 1.52
C GLU A 151 2.98 8.95 1.54
N ASP A 152 2.40 8.22 0.60
CA ASP A 152 0.95 7.97 0.57
C ASP A 152 0.49 7.12 1.75
N CYS A 153 1.25 6.11 2.18
CA CYS A 153 0.99 5.40 3.44
C CYS A 153 0.91 6.36 4.63
N ARG A 154 1.89 7.25 4.76
CA ARG A 154 1.98 8.21 5.88
C ARG A 154 0.85 9.22 5.85
N ARG A 155 0.52 9.73 4.67
CA ARG A 155 -0.64 10.61 4.47
C ARG A 155 -1.95 9.92 4.89
N GLN A 156 -2.14 8.67 4.48
CA GLN A 156 -3.32 7.87 4.85
C GLN A 156 -3.39 7.62 6.35
N ILE A 157 -2.26 7.37 7.01
CA ILE A 157 -2.19 7.22 8.47
C ILE A 157 -2.65 8.51 9.17
N ASP A 158 -2.13 9.66 8.76
CA ASP A 158 -2.52 10.95 9.33
C ASP A 158 -4.02 11.20 9.18
N MET A 159 -4.57 10.93 8.01
CA MET A 159 -6.01 11.05 7.74
C MET A 159 -6.83 10.08 8.60
N LEU A 160 -6.38 8.85 8.76
CA LEU A 160 -7.08 7.83 9.56
C LEU A 160 -7.10 8.21 11.04
N GLN A 161 -5.96 8.58 11.60
CA GLN A 161 -5.86 9.02 13.00
C GLN A 161 -6.71 10.26 13.26
N LEU A 162 -6.69 11.23 12.35
CA LEU A 162 -7.49 12.45 12.44
C LEU A 162 -8.99 12.12 12.44
N THR A 163 -9.43 11.23 11.53
CA THR A 163 -10.83 10.82 11.42
C THR A 163 -11.29 10.09 12.67
N LEU A 164 -10.50 9.13 13.17
CA LEU A 164 -10.85 8.38 14.38
C LEU A 164 -10.97 9.28 15.62
N ARG A 165 -10.10 10.29 15.73
CA ARG A 165 -10.23 11.31 16.80
C ARG A 165 -11.49 12.16 16.64
N HIS A 166 -11.78 12.61 15.43
CA HIS A 166 -13.00 13.38 15.13
C HIS A 166 -14.27 12.60 15.49
N LEU A 167 -14.30 11.30 15.20
CA LEU A 167 -15.41 10.42 15.52
C LEU A 167 -15.39 9.95 16.98
N ASN A 168 -14.43 10.38 17.79
CA ASN A 168 -14.28 10.00 19.20
C ASN A 168 -14.17 8.48 19.42
N VAL A 169 -13.52 7.78 18.50
CA VAL A 169 -13.27 6.34 18.62
C VAL A 169 -12.22 6.09 19.69
N LYS A 170 -12.52 5.22 20.65
CA LYS A 170 -11.65 4.89 21.78
C LYS A 170 -11.04 3.51 21.70
N GLU A 171 -11.62 2.64 20.89
CA GLU A 171 -11.20 1.26 20.75
C GLU A 171 -11.50 0.74 19.34
N LEU A 172 -10.66 -0.14 18.85
CA LEU A 172 -10.85 -0.85 17.57
C LEU A 172 -10.71 -2.36 17.79
N SER A 173 -11.64 -3.11 17.24
CA SER A 173 -11.59 -4.57 17.20
C SER A 173 -10.56 -5.09 16.18
#